data_48fc500e3b1de7df7c919594d57ad223
#
_entry.id   48fc500e3b1de7df7c919594d57ad223
#
_cell.length_a   1.000
_cell.length_b   1.000
_cell.length_c   1.000
_cell.angle_alpha   90.00
_cell.angle_beta   90.00
_cell.angle_gamma   90.00
#
_symmetry.space_group_name_H-M   'P 1'
#
loop_
_entity.id
_entity.type
_entity.pdbx_description
1 polymer ?
#
loop_
_entity_poly.entity_id
_entity_poly.type
_entity_poly.pdbx_seq_one_letter_code
_entity_poly.pdbx_strand_id
1 'polypeptide(L)'
;MSSPAIYDPHAFYLSQSQISHPGVYSEQYKDLPSDIPRLVKLIQGFLIHIYHAEAQGVSLYRKRTNEVLIRTIPEKLKRLFEMDERPILLAREPKNKLVGNCRDFALFLCSFLRHQQVPARVRCGFADYLVPGKLEPHWICEHWHEPINKWVQVDAQLDNYQLQLLKIDFNPFDLPENRFVIPGKIWLSKNSKTDKAQIPKPMQLLTFGLSKNSLVRDFLALNKIEVLPQDNFQLMNKKIAQLNSTDKTLLIKLAKISTGSDRDFLMMRAAYITHSQDLLPRYFI
;
A
#
# COMPACT_ATOMS: atom_id res chain seq x y z
N MET A 1 7.82 -32.38 2.23
CA MET A 1 7.36 -31.59 3.40
C MET A 1 6.85 -30.27 2.85
N SER A 2 5.54 -30.05 2.82
CA SER A 2 4.94 -28.78 2.38
C SER A 2 5.33 -27.68 3.36
N SER A 3 5.88 -26.59 2.84
CA SER A 3 6.30 -25.43 3.64
C SER A 3 5.10 -24.91 4.46
N PRO A 4 5.17 -24.82 5.79
CA PRO A 4 4.03 -24.37 6.63
C PRO A 4 3.54 -22.97 6.27
N ALA A 5 4.37 -22.13 5.67
CA ALA A 5 4.05 -20.77 5.26
C ALA A 5 2.94 -20.63 4.20
N ILE A 6 2.55 -21.73 3.53
CA ILE A 6 1.49 -21.68 2.50
C ILE A 6 0.09 -21.62 3.15
N TYR A 7 -0.03 -22.07 4.39
CA TYR A 7 -1.32 -22.23 5.08
C TYR A 7 -1.53 -21.21 6.22
N ASP A 8 -0.47 -20.53 6.64
CA ASP A 8 -0.49 -19.54 7.72
C ASP A 8 -0.33 -18.12 7.17
N PRO A 9 -1.35 -17.24 7.30
CA PRO A 9 -1.28 -15.87 6.86
C PRO A 9 -0.16 -15.09 7.56
N HIS A 10 0.07 -15.31 8.85
CA HIS A 10 1.10 -14.57 9.58
C HIS A 10 2.50 -14.98 9.08
N ALA A 11 2.78 -16.28 8.95
CA ALA A 11 4.03 -16.76 8.39
C ALA A 11 4.26 -16.26 6.95
N PHE A 12 3.21 -16.17 6.13
CA PHE A 12 3.31 -15.60 4.80
C PHE A 12 3.72 -14.12 4.82
N TYR A 13 3.16 -13.33 5.74
CA TYR A 13 3.43 -11.90 5.84
C TYR A 13 4.68 -11.54 6.66
N LEU A 14 5.36 -12.52 7.28
CA LEU A 14 6.71 -12.35 7.86
C LEU A 14 7.79 -12.23 6.76
N SER A 15 7.63 -12.94 5.65
CA SER A 15 8.66 -12.96 4.62
C SER A 15 8.53 -11.77 3.66
N GLN A 16 9.70 -11.29 3.19
CA GLN A 16 9.76 -10.22 2.19
C GLN A 16 9.15 -10.66 0.85
N SER A 17 8.66 -9.70 0.07
CA SER A 17 8.42 -9.86 -1.37
C SER A 17 9.68 -9.56 -2.15
N GLN A 18 9.69 -9.85 -3.47
CA GLN A 18 10.74 -9.39 -4.36
C GLN A 18 10.85 -7.85 -4.40
N ILE A 19 9.75 -7.16 -4.12
CA ILE A 19 9.64 -5.70 -4.16
C ILE A 19 10.10 -5.08 -2.83
N SER A 20 9.76 -5.71 -1.69
CA SER A 20 10.04 -5.20 -0.34
C SER A 20 11.39 -5.63 0.23
N HIS A 21 12.04 -6.65 -0.33
CA HIS A 21 13.32 -7.15 0.17
C HIS A 21 14.43 -6.10 -0.01
N PRO A 22 15.20 -5.75 1.05
CA PRO A 22 16.23 -4.71 0.95
C PRO A 22 17.46 -5.09 0.11
N GLY A 23 17.61 -6.35 -0.28
CA GLY A 23 18.71 -6.84 -1.10
C GLY A 23 20.07 -6.61 -0.43
N VAL A 24 21.00 -6.06 -1.19
CA VAL A 24 22.37 -5.74 -0.72
C VAL A 24 22.42 -4.69 0.39
N TYR A 25 21.31 -4.00 0.64
CA TYR A 25 21.21 -2.99 1.69
C TYR A 25 20.66 -3.52 3.00
N SER A 26 20.56 -4.84 3.20
CA SER A 26 20.04 -5.47 4.43
C SER A 26 20.77 -5.01 5.70
N GLU A 27 22.07 -4.72 5.62
CA GLU A 27 22.86 -4.19 6.74
C GLU A 27 22.35 -2.83 7.24
N GLN A 28 21.72 -2.02 6.38
CA GLN A 28 21.12 -0.75 6.78
C GLN A 28 19.91 -0.92 7.73
N TYR A 29 19.37 -2.15 7.84
CA TYR A 29 18.22 -2.46 8.68
C TYR A 29 18.61 -2.99 10.07
N LYS A 30 19.90 -3.20 10.33
CA LYS A 30 20.39 -3.85 11.56
C LYS A 30 19.95 -3.15 12.84
N ASP A 31 20.02 -1.82 12.86
CA ASP A 31 19.77 -1.00 14.05
C ASP A 31 18.42 -0.25 13.98
N LEU A 32 17.45 -0.78 13.24
CA LEU A 32 16.11 -0.19 13.17
C LEU A 32 15.43 -0.14 14.53
N PRO A 33 14.76 0.97 14.90
CA PRO A 33 13.97 1.03 16.12
C PRO A 33 12.82 0.00 16.08
N SER A 34 12.41 -0.50 17.25
CA SER A 34 11.41 -1.57 17.36
C SER A 34 9.96 -1.07 17.38
N ASP A 35 9.73 0.21 17.62
CA ASP A 35 8.36 0.76 17.69
C ASP A 35 7.95 1.49 16.41
N ILE A 36 6.66 1.42 16.11
CA ILE A 36 6.06 1.98 14.91
C ILE A 36 6.32 3.50 14.76
N PRO A 37 6.09 4.34 15.77
CA PRO A 37 6.33 5.78 15.64
C PRO A 37 7.76 6.14 15.22
N ARG A 38 8.77 5.48 15.80
CA ARG A 38 10.17 5.72 15.43
C ARG A 38 10.50 5.19 14.04
N LEU A 39 9.97 4.02 13.64
CA LEU A 39 10.11 3.51 12.26
C LEU A 39 9.52 4.48 11.24
N VAL A 40 8.32 4.98 11.49
CA VAL A 40 7.66 5.96 10.61
C VAL A 40 8.46 7.27 10.54
N LYS A 41 8.90 7.77 11.69
CA LYS A 41 9.77 8.97 11.76
C LYS A 41 11.05 8.80 10.94
N LEU A 42 11.64 7.62 10.99
CA LEU A 42 12.83 7.28 10.22
C LEU A 42 12.53 7.33 8.71
N ILE A 43 11.43 6.73 8.26
CA ILE A 43 11.01 6.76 6.85
C ILE A 43 10.80 8.20 6.39
N GLN A 44 10.11 9.01 7.17
CA GLN A 44 9.89 10.43 6.92
C GLN A 44 11.20 11.25 6.93
N GLY A 45 12.24 10.73 7.58
CA GLY A 45 13.59 11.31 7.59
C GLY A 45 14.32 11.20 6.25
N PHE A 46 14.02 10.22 5.42
CA PHE A 46 14.68 10.01 4.12
C PHE A 46 13.74 9.99 2.92
N LEU A 47 12.42 10.01 3.12
CA LEU A 47 11.40 10.02 2.07
C LEU A 47 10.56 11.29 2.17
N ILE A 48 10.19 11.87 1.03
CA ILE A 48 9.31 13.04 0.94
C ILE A 48 8.23 12.79 -0.10
N HIS A 49 6.97 13.13 0.23
CA HIS A 49 5.87 12.90 -0.69
C HIS A 49 5.88 13.89 -1.85
N ILE A 50 5.74 13.41 -3.08
CA ILE A 50 5.84 14.23 -4.31
C ILE A 50 4.93 15.47 -4.29
N TYR A 51 3.70 15.36 -3.76
CA TYR A 51 2.76 16.49 -3.70
C TYR A 51 3.12 17.57 -2.67
N HIS A 52 4.02 17.28 -1.75
CA HIS A 52 4.44 18.19 -0.68
C HIS A 52 5.92 18.57 -0.77
N ALA A 53 6.64 18.03 -1.76
CA ALA A 53 8.08 18.21 -1.92
C ALA A 53 8.44 19.66 -2.20
N GLU A 54 7.75 20.33 -3.13
CA GLU A 54 8.03 21.75 -3.46
C GLU A 54 7.73 22.68 -2.30
N ALA A 55 6.65 22.46 -1.54
CA ALA A 55 6.32 23.23 -0.34
C ALA A 55 7.37 23.08 0.78
N GLN A 56 8.18 22.02 0.73
CA GLN A 56 9.29 21.76 1.64
C GLN A 56 10.67 22.09 1.00
N GLY A 57 10.70 22.87 -0.08
CA GLY A 57 11.92 23.36 -0.70
C GLY A 57 12.64 22.39 -1.65
N VAL A 58 11.97 21.34 -2.10
CA VAL A 58 12.53 20.36 -3.06
C VAL A 58 12.13 20.74 -4.48
N SER A 59 13.09 21.06 -5.34
CA SER A 59 12.82 21.32 -6.76
C SER A 59 12.51 20.02 -7.50
N LEU A 60 11.32 19.92 -8.10
CA LEU A 60 10.85 18.76 -8.85
C LEU A 60 11.16 18.88 -10.34
N TYR A 61 12.42 18.63 -10.73
CA TYR A 61 12.78 18.42 -12.13
C TYR A 61 12.62 16.93 -12.54
N ARG A 62 12.66 16.63 -13.82
CA ARG A 62 12.33 15.31 -14.39
C ARG A 62 12.99 14.11 -13.67
N LYS A 63 14.28 14.22 -13.29
CA LYS A 63 14.96 13.14 -12.57
C LYS A 63 14.34 12.88 -11.19
N ARG A 64 13.92 13.96 -10.48
CA ARG A 64 13.29 13.86 -9.16
C ARG A 64 11.86 13.34 -9.26
N THR A 65 11.05 13.84 -10.20
CA THR A 65 9.69 13.35 -10.41
C THR A 65 9.65 11.88 -10.83
N ASN A 66 10.68 11.39 -11.55
CA ASN A 66 10.77 9.98 -11.93
C ASN A 66 11.12 9.04 -10.76
N GLU A 67 11.56 9.55 -9.60
CA GLU A 67 11.84 8.71 -8.44
C GLU A 67 10.62 7.93 -7.94
N VAL A 68 9.40 8.44 -8.15
CA VAL A 68 8.15 7.69 -7.84
C VAL A 68 7.91 6.48 -8.75
N LEU A 69 8.67 6.35 -9.85
CA LEU A 69 8.60 5.21 -10.77
C LEU A 69 9.54 4.06 -10.36
N ILE A 70 10.43 4.29 -9.41
CA ILE A 70 11.32 3.27 -8.87
C ILE A 70 10.47 2.25 -8.11
N ARG A 71 10.59 0.98 -8.48
CA ARG A 71 9.65 -0.06 -8.06
C ARG A 71 10.01 -0.73 -6.76
N THR A 72 11.28 -1.11 -6.61
CA THR A 72 11.75 -1.98 -5.53
C THR A 72 12.51 -1.21 -4.44
N ILE A 73 12.52 -1.75 -3.22
CA ILE A 73 13.29 -1.17 -2.11
C ILE A 73 14.79 -1.06 -2.44
N PRO A 74 15.47 -2.07 -3.00
CA PRO A 74 16.89 -1.93 -3.33
C PRO A 74 17.18 -0.79 -4.30
N GLU A 75 16.36 -0.62 -5.33
CA GLU A 75 16.52 0.47 -6.29
C GLU A 75 16.27 1.83 -5.65
N LYS A 76 15.28 1.93 -4.74
CA LYS A 76 15.01 3.14 -3.97
C LYS A 76 16.17 3.50 -3.04
N LEU A 77 16.72 2.51 -2.33
CA LEU A 77 17.89 2.69 -1.47
C LEU A 77 19.12 3.06 -2.29
N LYS A 78 19.36 2.42 -3.43
CA LYS A 78 20.42 2.81 -4.35
C LYS A 78 20.30 4.29 -4.72
N ARG A 79 19.11 4.71 -5.17
CA ARG A 79 18.88 6.11 -5.55
C ARG A 79 19.06 7.08 -4.39
N LEU A 80 18.64 6.71 -3.18
CA LEU A 80 18.82 7.48 -1.96
C LEU A 80 20.31 7.70 -1.65
N PHE A 81 21.12 6.63 -1.69
CA PHE A 81 22.55 6.68 -1.40
C PHE A 81 23.37 7.39 -2.51
N GLU A 82 22.88 7.40 -3.75
CA GLU A 82 23.45 8.23 -4.81
C GLU A 82 23.33 9.75 -4.53
N MET A 83 22.36 10.16 -3.71
CA MET A 83 22.15 11.57 -3.33
C MET A 83 22.84 11.93 -2.02
N ASP A 84 22.89 10.97 -1.08
CA ASP A 84 23.44 11.18 0.25
C ASP A 84 23.79 9.84 0.88
N GLU A 85 25.09 9.56 1.04
CA GLU A 85 25.62 8.25 1.47
C GLU A 85 25.42 7.94 2.97
N ARG A 86 24.91 8.90 3.76
CA ARG A 86 24.69 8.66 5.19
C ARG A 86 23.72 7.49 5.43
N PRO A 87 23.87 6.74 6.54
CA PRO A 87 22.96 5.66 6.92
C PRO A 87 21.48 6.09 6.92
N ILE A 88 20.55 5.15 6.68
CA ILE A 88 19.11 5.46 6.67
C ILE A 88 18.59 5.94 8.03
N LEU A 89 19.27 5.59 9.11
CA LEU A 89 18.95 6.02 10.48
C LEU A 89 19.09 7.53 10.70
N LEU A 90 19.84 8.22 9.84
CA LEU A 90 20.07 9.65 9.94
C LEU A 90 19.15 10.40 8.97
N ALA A 91 18.37 11.32 9.52
CA ALA A 91 17.50 12.17 8.72
C ALA A 91 18.30 13.02 7.72
N ARG A 92 17.72 13.24 6.54
CA ARG A 92 18.31 14.04 5.45
C ARG A 92 17.63 15.40 5.33
N GLU A 93 18.38 16.35 4.84
CA GLU A 93 17.81 17.61 4.36
C GLU A 93 16.76 17.32 3.26
N PRO A 94 15.68 18.10 3.16
CA PRO A 94 14.59 17.85 2.19
C PRO A 94 15.09 17.59 0.77
N LYS A 95 16.08 18.37 0.28
CA LYS A 95 16.68 18.22 -1.06
C LYS A 95 17.34 16.85 -1.30
N ASN A 96 17.79 16.18 -0.23
CA ASN A 96 18.47 14.87 -0.27
C ASN A 96 17.54 13.69 0.08
N LYS A 97 16.28 13.96 0.42
CA LYS A 97 15.29 12.91 0.58
C LYS A 97 14.87 12.35 -0.77
N LEU A 98 14.56 11.06 -0.83
CA LEU A 98 13.98 10.43 -2.00
C LEU A 98 12.54 10.93 -2.20
N VAL A 99 12.19 11.32 -3.41
CA VAL A 99 10.79 11.68 -3.74
C VAL A 99 9.99 10.41 -3.96
N GLY A 100 8.94 10.24 -3.19
CA GLY A 100 8.07 9.06 -3.22
C GLY A 100 6.59 9.42 -3.23
N ASN A 101 5.76 8.41 -3.17
CA ASN A 101 4.31 8.52 -3.01
C ASN A 101 3.82 7.67 -1.83
N CYS A 102 2.53 7.69 -1.53
CA CYS A 102 1.93 6.95 -0.40
C CYS A 102 2.32 5.46 -0.38
N ARG A 103 2.38 4.81 -1.56
CA ARG A 103 2.80 3.40 -1.65
C ARG A 103 4.22 3.20 -1.13
N ASP A 104 5.12 4.14 -1.34
CA ASP A 104 6.52 4.01 -0.96
C ASP A 104 6.71 4.10 0.56
N PHE A 105 5.97 4.98 1.23
CA PHE A 105 5.93 5.03 2.70
C PHE A 105 5.40 3.73 3.29
N ALA A 106 4.28 3.22 2.77
CA ALA A 106 3.71 1.95 3.18
C ALA A 106 4.65 0.76 2.94
N LEU A 107 5.34 0.75 1.79
CA LEU A 107 6.26 -0.32 1.41
C LEU A 107 7.51 -0.35 2.30
N PHE A 108 8.11 0.81 2.61
CA PHE A 108 9.26 0.87 3.51
C PHE A 108 8.88 0.40 4.91
N LEU A 109 7.73 0.84 5.45
CA LEU A 109 7.28 0.37 6.76
C LEU A 109 7.05 -1.14 6.76
N CYS A 110 6.39 -1.67 5.74
CA CYS A 110 6.16 -3.10 5.57
C CYS A 110 7.50 -3.87 5.49
N SER A 111 8.49 -3.35 4.74
CA SER A 111 9.83 -3.94 4.64
C SER A 111 10.56 -3.97 5.99
N PHE A 112 10.51 -2.88 6.76
CA PHE A 112 11.14 -2.81 8.09
C PHE A 112 10.51 -3.79 9.07
N LEU A 113 9.17 -3.85 9.12
CA LEU A 113 8.44 -4.75 10.00
C LEU A 113 8.70 -6.22 9.67
N ARG A 114 8.67 -6.60 8.39
CA ARG A 114 9.02 -7.96 7.96
C ARG A 114 10.46 -8.32 8.32
N HIS A 115 11.40 -7.37 8.22
CA HIS A 115 12.78 -7.59 8.68
C HIS A 115 12.84 -7.87 10.18
N GLN A 116 12.01 -7.20 10.98
CA GLN A 116 11.90 -7.39 12.43
C GLN A 116 10.99 -8.57 12.83
N GLN A 117 10.59 -9.41 11.87
CA GLN A 117 9.74 -10.57 12.13
C GLN A 117 8.35 -10.19 12.67
N VAL A 118 7.84 -9.01 12.27
CA VAL A 118 6.46 -8.60 12.49
C VAL A 118 5.66 -8.82 11.20
N PRO A 119 4.58 -9.64 11.22
CA PRO A 119 3.77 -9.82 10.03
C PRO A 119 3.22 -8.48 9.54
N ALA A 120 3.50 -8.15 8.29
CA ALA A 120 3.07 -6.87 7.72
C ALA A 120 2.67 -7.01 6.26
N ARG A 121 1.70 -6.20 5.84
CA ARG A 121 1.20 -6.16 4.46
C ARG A 121 0.85 -4.74 4.03
N VAL A 122 1.04 -4.45 2.76
CA VAL A 122 0.64 -3.18 2.16
C VAL A 122 -0.81 -3.29 1.70
N ARG A 123 -1.60 -2.24 1.89
CA ARG A 123 -2.98 -2.14 1.40
C ARG A 123 -3.12 -0.96 0.44
N CYS A 124 -3.85 -1.17 -0.65
CA CYS A 124 -4.29 -0.13 -1.56
C CYS A 124 -5.78 0.13 -1.31
N GLY A 125 -6.17 1.38 -1.11
CA GLY A 125 -7.56 1.72 -0.83
C GLY A 125 -7.85 3.19 -1.02
N PHE A 126 -8.70 3.73 -0.15
CA PHE A 126 -9.12 5.11 -0.22
C PHE A 126 -9.12 5.73 1.18
N ALA A 127 -8.48 6.88 1.33
CA ALA A 127 -8.49 7.70 2.54
C ALA A 127 -9.56 8.79 2.45
N ASP A 128 -10.27 9.06 3.55
CA ASP A 128 -11.29 10.12 3.63
C ASP A 128 -10.75 11.42 4.24
N TYR A 129 -9.51 11.41 4.68
CA TYR A 129 -8.85 12.50 5.40
C TYR A 129 -7.87 13.33 4.56
N LEU A 130 -7.58 12.93 3.32
CA LEU A 130 -6.62 13.65 2.45
C LEU A 130 -7.29 14.85 1.76
N VAL A 131 -8.55 14.73 1.39
CA VAL A 131 -9.35 15.81 0.79
C VAL A 131 -10.73 15.84 1.44
N PRO A 132 -11.16 16.96 2.03
CA PRO A 132 -12.45 17.05 2.69
C PRO A 132 -13.61 16.58 1.82
N GLY A 133 -14.44 15.66 2.34
CA GLY A 133 -15.64 15.15 1.67
C GLY A 133 -15.38 14.21 0.49
N LYS A 134 -14.14 13.80 0.24
CA LYS A 134 -13.78 12.88 -0.84
C LYS A 134 -13.05 11.66 -0.30
N LEU A 135 -13.12 10.58 -1.07
CA LEU A 135 -12.26 9.41 -0.90
C LEU A 135 -11.15 9.48 -1.95
N GLU A 136 -9.92 9.64 -1.49
CA GLU A 136 -8.74 9.71 -2.37
C GLU A 136 -7.99 8.38 -2.39
N PRO A 137 -7.50 7.93 -3.57
CA PRO A 137 -6.68 6.74 -3.68
C PRO A 137 -5.46 6.84 -2.77
N HIS A 138 -5.25 5.83 -1.94
CA HIS A 138 -4.20 5.85 -0.94
C HIS A 138 -3.63 4.46 -0.65
N TRP A 139 -2.44 4.44 -0.08
CA TRP A 139 -1.75 3.22 0.32
C TRP A 139 -1.28 3.35 1.75
N ILE A 140 -1.51 2.29 2.53
CA ILE A 140 -1.12 2.18 3.93
C ILE A 140 -0.40 0.87 4.20
N CYS A 141 0.21 0.75 5.38
CA CYS A 141 0.72 -0.51 5.91
C CYS A 141 -0.22 -1.05 6.98
N GLU A 142 -0.49 -2.35 6.96
CA GLU A 142 -1.08 -3.08 8.08
C GLU A 142 -0.02 -3.98 8.71
N HIS A 143 0.05 -4.02 10.05
CA HIS A 143 0.87 -4.95 10.78
C HIS A 143 0.04 -5.74 11.79
N TRP A 144 0.45 -6.98 12.06
CA TRP A 144 -0.17 -7.79 13.08
C TRP A 144 0.26 -7.33 14.47
N HIS A 145 -0.71 -7.01 15.30
CA HIS A 145 -0.47 -6.65 16.70
C HIS A 145 -0.92 -7.79 17.61
N GLU A 146 0.03 -8.66 17.96
CA GLU A 146 -0.20 -9.88 18.72
C GLU A 146 -1.02 -9.67 20.01
N PRO A 147 -0.71 -8.66 20.87
CA PRO A 147 -1.43 -8.47 22.13
C PRO A 147 -2.93 -8.28 22.01
N ILE A 148 -3.40 -7.70 20.90
CA ILE A 148 -4.83 -7.48 20.66
C ILE A 148 -5.40 -8.36 19.55
N ASN A 149 -4.57 -9.28 19.00
CA ASN A 149 -4.94 -10.23 17.96
C ASN A 149 -5.64 -9.56 16.76
N LYS A 150 -5.04 -8.46 16.23
CA LYS A 150 -5.64 -7.60 15.20
C LYS A 150 -4.60 -7.07 14.22
N TRP A 151 -5.00 -6.91 12.96
CA TRP A 151 -4.28 -6.08 11.99
C TRP A 151 -4.52 -4.60 12.30
N VAL A 152 -3.44 -3.87 12.56
CA VAL A 152 -3.45 -2.43 12.84
C VAL A 152 -3.02 -1.68 11.59
N GLN A 153 -3.80 -0.66 11.21
CA GLN A 153 -3.56 0.17 10.04
C GLN A 153 -2.68 1.37 10.40
N VAL A 154 -1.61 1.58 9.63
CA VAL A 154 -0.65 2.67 9.84
C VAL A 154 -0.49 3.47 8.56
N ASP A 155 -0.69 4.78 8.65
CA ASP A 155 -0.34 5.71 7.57
C ASP A 155 1.03 6.34 7.83
N ALA A 156 2.06 5.74 7.26
CA ALA A 156 3.43 6.19 7.41
C ALA A 156 3.75 7.50 6.65
N GLN A 157 2.86 7.94 5.75
CA GLN A 157 3.03 9.18 4.99
C GLN A 157 2.79 10.43 5.84
N LEU A 158 1.84 10.38 6.78
CA LEU A 158 1.39 11.55 7.54
C LEU A 158 2.50 12.08 8.46
N ASP A 159 3.35 12.94 7.92
CA ASP A 159 4.37 13.67 8.67
C ASP A 159 3.79 14.89 9.40
N ASN A 160 4.58 15.54 10.24
CA ASN A 160 4.13 16.71 11.00
C ASN A 160 3.57 17.84 10.11
N TYR A 161 4.13 18.02 8.91
CA TYR A 161 3.64 19.01 7.95
C TYR A 161 2.22 18.64 7.48
N GLN A 162 2.01 17.39 7.09
CA GLN A 162 0.71 16.91 6.61
C GLN A 162 -0.32 16.84 7.74
N LEU A 163 0.06 16.41 8.95
CA LEU A 163 -0.83 16.40 10.11
C LEU A 163 -1.41 17.79 10.39
N GLN A 164 -0.58 18.84 10.32
CA GLN A 164 -1.02 20.21 10.51
C GLN A 164 -1.83 20.73 9.31
N LEU A 165 -1.35 20.53 8.09
CA LEU A 165 -2.00 20.98 6.86
C LEU A 165 -3.43 20.40 6.71
N LEU A 166 -3.56 19.11 6.97
CA LEU A 166 -4.82 18.36 6.82
C LEU A 166 -5.69 18.39 8.09
N LYS A 167 -5.19 19.01 9.16
CA LYS A 167 -5.87 19.06 10.48
C LYS A 167 -6.27 17.67 10.99
N ILE A 168 -5.33 16.71 10.89
CA ILE A 168 -5.55 15.35 11.36
C ILE A 168 -5.64 15.32 12.88
N ASP A 169 -6.74 14.79 13.39
CA ASP A 169 -7.11 14.71 14.81
C ASP A 169 -7.08 13.29 15.38
N PHE A 170 -6.56 12.33 14.63
CA PHE A 170 -6.45 10.93 15.01
C PHE A 170 -4.99 10.44 14.99
N ASN A 171 -4.77 9.25 15.59
CA ASN A 171 -3.46 8.62 15.61
C ASN A 171 -3.14 7.97 14.23
N PRO A 172 -2.11 8.43 13.49
CA PRO A 172 -1.73 7.84 12.20
C PRO A 172 -1.10 6.43 12.33
N PHE A 173 -0.72 6.02 13.54
CA PHE A 173 -0.13 4.71 13.83
C PHE A 173 -1.16 3.64 14.21
N ASP A 174 -2.43 4.03 14.35
CA ASP A 174 -3.58 3.16 14.53
C ASP A 174 -4.81 3.90 13.97
N LEU A 175 -4.99 3.80 12.66
CA LEU A 175 -6.06 4.53 11.96
C LEU A 175 -7.42 4.12 12.53
N PRO A 176 -8.29 5.08 12.84
CA PRO A 176 -9.65 4.78 13.26
C PRO A 176 -10.41 4.01 12.18
N GLU A 177 -11.33 3.17 12.62
CA GLU A 177 -12.17 2.39 11.72
C GLU A 177 -12.87 3.30 10.70
N ASN A 178 -12.91 2.87 9.44
CA ASN A 178 -13.51 3.59 8.31
C ASN A 178 -12.77 4.83 7.78
N ARG A 179 -11.64 5.26 8.37
CA ARG A 179 -10.81 6.33 7.80
C ARG A 179 -10.06 5.87 6.55
N PHE A 180 -9.80 4.59 6.43
CA PHE A 180 -9.27 3.95 5.23
C PHE A 180 -10.25 2.89 4.73
N VAL A 181 -10.77 3.09 3.52
CA VAL A 181 -11.81 2.25 2.93
C VAL A 181 -11.20 1.27 1.93
N ILE A 182 -11.38 -0.03 2.21
CA ILE A 182 -10.93 -1.13 1.33
C ILE A 182 -11.78 -1.12 0.05
N PRO A 183 -11.16 -1.18 -1.16
CA PRO A 183 -11.86 -1.10 -2.44
C PRO A 183 -12.93 -2.18 -2.62
N GLY A 184 -12.73 -3.35 -2.05
CA GLY A 184 -13.70 -4.44 -2.06
C GLY A 184 -15.04 -4.06 -1.44
N LYS A 185 -15.05 -3.30 -0.33
CA LYS A 185 -16.29 -2.77 0.29
C LYS A 185 -17.05 -1.89 -0.70
N ILE A 186 -16.33 -1.01 -1.41
CA ILE A 186 -16.92 -0.10 -2.40
C ILE A 186 -17.46 -0.88 -3.61
N TRP A 187 -16.68 -1.84 -4.12
CA TRP A 187 -17.10 -2.66 -5.26
C TRP A 187 -18.36 -3.47 -4.95
N LEU A 188 -18.43 -4.11 -3.80
CA LEU A 188 -19.58 -4.89 -3.38
C LEU A 188 -20.81 -3.99 -3.17
N SER A 189 -20.68 -2.83 -2.50
CA SER A 189 -21.79 -1.91 -2.30
C SER A 189 -22.40 -1.40 -3.61
N LYS A 190 -21.55 -1.06 -4.59
CA LYS A 190 -21.98 -0.59 -5.91
C LYS A 190 -22.65 -1.68 -6.78
N ASN A 191 -22.35 -2.96 -6.51
CA ASN A 191 -22.89 -4.11 -7.25
C ASN A 191 -23.99 -4.84 -6.46
N SER A 192 -24.33 -4.37 -5.25
CA SER A 192 -25.43 -4.92 -4.47
C SER A 192 -26.77 -4.35 -4.94
N LYS A 193 -27.87 -5.04 -4.56
CA LYS A 193 -29.25 -4.53 -4.72
C LYS A 193 -29.61 -3.51 -3.63
N THR A 194 -28.67 -3.15 -2.76
CA THR A 194 -28.86 -2.18 -1.69
C THR A 194 -29.22 -0.82 -2.28
N ASP A 195 -30.16 -0.12 -1.65
CA ASP A 195 -30.54 1.23 -2.06
C ASP A 195 -29.30 2.14 -2.06
N LYS A 196 -29.08 2.81 -3.19
CA LYS A 196 -27.92 3.71 -3.37
C LYS A 196 -27.91 4.83 -2.32
N ALA A 197 -29.05 5.19 -1.77
CA ALA A 197 -29.16 6.18 -0.68
C ALA A 197 -28.46 5.73 0.63
N GLN A 198 -28.27 4.43 0.82
CA GLN A 198 -27.57 3.86 1.99
C GLN A 198 -26.05 3.81 1.83
N ILE A 199 -25.53 4.07 0.61
CA ILE A 199 -24.11 4.13 0.36
C ILE A 199 -23.60 5.53 0.76
N PRO A 200 -22.55 5.67 1.61
CA PRO A 200 -22.00 6.98 1.97
C PRO A 200 -21.65 7.84 0.74
N LYS A 201 -22.00 9.13 0.77
CA LYS A 201 -21.78 10.05 -0.36
C LYS A 201 -20.37 9.99 -0.96
N PRO A 202 -19.26 9.99 -0.20
CA PRO A 202 -17.93 9.88 -0.75
C PRO A 202 -17.72 8.61 -1.58
N MET A 203 -18.31 7.48 -1.17
CA MET A 203 -18.26 6.22 -1.92
C MET A 203 -19.06 6.27 -3.22
N GLN A 204 -20.18 7.01 -3.23
CA GLN A 204 -21.00 7.20 -4.45
C GLN A 204 -20.24 7.99 -5.52
N LEU A 205 -19.42 8.98 -5.12
CA LEU A 205 -18.67 9.85 -6.03
C LEU A 205 -17.49 9.14 -6.71
N LEU A 206 -16.98 8.05 -6.15
CA LEU A 206 -15.93 7.27 -6.79
C LEU A 206 -16.42 6.62 -8.09
N THR A 207 -15.61 6.72 -9.15
CA THR A 207 -15.93 6.02 -10.40
C THR A 207 -15.77 4.50 -10.23
N PHE A 208 -16.57 3.73 -10.97
CA PHE A 208 -16.40 2.27 -11.03
C PHE A 208 -15.01 1.87 -11.51
N GLY A 209 -14.45 2.61 -12.49
CA GLY A 209 -13.12 2.34 -13.02
C GLY A 209 -12.04 2.47 -11.97
N LEU A 210 -12.09 3.54 -11.16
CA LEU A 210 -11.14 3.78 -10.08
C LEU A 210 -11.25 2.70 -8.99
N SER A 211 -12.47 2.37 -8.55
CA SER A 211 -12.68 1.33 -7.54
C SER A 211 -12.25 -0.06 -8.04
N LYS A 212 -12.47 -0.39 -9.32
CA LYS A 212 -12.00 -1.63 -9.97
C LYS A 212 -10.47 -1.72 -9.94
N ASN A 213 -9.78 -0.68 -10.39
CA ASN A 213 -8.32 -0.71 -10.48
C ASN A 213 -7.68 -0.77 -9.08
N SER A 214 -8.21 -0.02 -8.11
CA SER A 214 -7.74 -0.09 -6.72
C SER A 214 -8.02 -1.46 -6.08
N LEU A 215 -9.15 -2.11 -6.41
CA LEU A 215 -9.45 -3.48 -5.95
C LEU A 215 -8.41 -4.48 -6.46
N VAL A 216 -8.05 -4.41 -7.75
CA VAL A 216 -7.03 -5.30 -8.32
C VAL A 216 -5.67 -5.04 -7.66
N ARG A 217 -5.29 -3.77 -7.46
CA ARG A 217 -4.01 -3.43 -6.78
C ARG A 217 -3.99 -3.91 -5.34
N ASP A 218 -5.08 -3.76 -4.57
CA ASP A 218 -5.17 -4.24 -3.19
C ASP A 218 -5.04 -5.77 -3.13
N PHE A 219 -5.73 -6.48 -4.02
CA PHE A 219 -5.62 -7.93 -4.11
C PHE A 219 -4.19 -8.38 -4.46
N LEU A 220 -3.51 -7.69 -5.39
CA LEU A 220 -2.12 -7.95 -5.71
C LEU A 220 -1.19 -7.68 -4.52
N ALA A 221 -1.40 -6.55 -3.81
CA ALA A 221 -0.62 -6.20 -2.62
C ALA A 221 -0.79 -7.22 -1.49
N LEU A 222 -2.01 -7.75 -1.27
CA LEU A 222 -2.27 -8.87 -0.35
C LEU A 222 -1.50 -10.14 -0.74
N ASN A 223 -1.19 -10.32 -2.02
CA ASN A 223 -0.33 -11.39 -2.53
C ASN A 223 1.16 -11.01 -2.60
N LYS A 224 1.56 -9.91 -1.95
CA LYS A 224 2.93 -9.37 -1.90
C LYS A 224 3.46 -8.95 -3.28
N ILE A 225 2.57 -8.48 -4.14
CA ILE A 225 2.88 -7.87 -5.43
C ILE A 225 2.48 -6.39 -5.32
N GLU A 226 3.33 -5.61 -4.71
CA GLU A 226 3.10 -4.21 -4.42
C GLU A 226 3.41 -3.35 -5.67
N VAL A 227 2.48 -3.36 -6.65
CA VAL A 227 2.61 -2.62 -7.92
C VAL A 227 2.63 -1.10 -7.72
N LEU A 228 3.07 -0.35 -8.72
CA LEU A 228 3.04 1.12 -8.65
C LEU A 228 1.60 1.65 -8.79
N PRO A 229 1.28 2.80 -8.18
CA PRO A 229 -0.07 3.38 -8.27
C PRO A 229 -0.56 3.65 -9.71
N GLN A 230 0.36 3.93 -10.63
CA GLN A 230 0.06 4.17 -12.05
C GLN A 230 0.04 2.91 -12.90
N ASP A 231 0.45 1.76 -12.38
CA ASP A 231 0.39 0.50 -13.14
C ASP A 231 -1.06 0.14 -13.49
N ASN A 232 -1.29 -0.13 -14.76
CA ASN A 232 -2.56 -0.63 -15.25
C ASN A 232 -2.28 -1.81 -16.18
N PHE A 233 -2.63 -3.00 -15.73
CA PHE A 233 -2.39 -4.25 -16.44
C PHE A 233 -3.70 -4.97 -16.72
N GLN A 234 -3.74 -5.80 -17.77
CA GLN A 234 -4.78 -6.79 -18.04
C GLN A 234 -6.20 -6.27 -17.69
N LEU A 235 -6.85 -6.85 -16.67
CA LEU A 235 -8.20 -6.48 -16.22
C LEU A 235 -8.33 -4.99 -15.86
N MET A 236 -7.27 -4.35 -15.38
CA MET A 236 -7.28 -2.92 -15.07
C MET A 236 -7.41 -2.04 -16.32
N ASN A 237 -6.90 -2.47 -17.47
CA ASN A 237 -7.01 -1.74 -18.74
C ASN A 237 -8.41 -1.80 -19.36
N LYS A 238 -9.23 -2.80 -19.04
CA LYS A 238 -10.60 -2.89 -19.54
C LYS A 238 -11.47 -1.75 -18.99
N LYS A 239 -12.17 -1.03 -19.85
CA LYS A 239 -13.23 -0.11 -19.42
C LYS A 239 -14.38 -0.89 -18.80
N ILE A 240 -15.16 -0.27 -17.91
CA ILE A 240 -16.30 -0.94 -17.24
C ILE A 240 -17.29 -1.55 -18.25
N ALA A 241 -17.57 -0.84 -19.35
CA ALA A 241 -18.45 -1.34 -20.41
C ALA A 241 -17.88 -2.55 -21.17
N GLN A 242 -16.58 -2.82 -21.08
CA GLN A 242 -15.91 -3.95 -21.75
C GLN A 242 -15.81 -5.19 -20.85
N LEU A 243 -16.24 -5.09 -19.60
CA LEU A 243 -16.22 -6.22 -18.67
C LEU A 243 -17.30 -7.24 -19.03
N ASN A 244 -16.88 -8.46 -19.35
CA ASN A 244 -17.77 -9.59 -19.56
C ASN A 244 -18.24 -10.22 -18.23
N SER A 245 -19.06 -11.25 -18.29
CA SER A 245 -19.56 -11.95 -17.09
C SER A 245 -18.46 -12.57 -16.25
N THR A 246 -17.44 -13.15 -16.88
CA THR A 246 -16.29 -13.75 -16.20
C THR A 246 -15.48 -12.69 -15.45
N ASP A 247 -15.17 -11.54 -16.08
CA ASP A 247 -14.49 -10.43 -15.45
C ASP A 247 -15.24 -9.92 -14.20
N LYS A 248 -16.56 -9.76 -14.32
CA LYS A 248 -17.42 -9.30 -13.20
C LYS A 248 -17.46 -10.31 -12.07
N THR A 249 -17.55 -11.60 -12.37
CA THR A 249 -17.52 -12.68 -11.37
C THR A 249 -16.17 -12.70 -10.65
N LEU A 250 -15.06 -12.55 -11.38
CA LEU A 250 -13.73 -12.46 -10.79
C LEU A 250 -13.63 -11.25 -9.84
N LEU A 251 -14.04 -10.06 -10.28
CA LEU A 251 -14.00 -8.86 -9.44
C LEU A 251 -14.83 -8.99 -8.16
N ILE A 252 -16.00 -9.62 -8.23
CA ILE A 252 -16.81 -9.92 -7.02
C ILE A 252 -16.07 -10.88 -6.09
N LYS A 253 -15.42 -11.92 -6.65
CA LYS A 253 -14.60 -12.86 -5.87
C LYS A 253 -13.44 -12.14 -5.18
N LEU A 254 -12.67 -11.33 -5.92
CA LEU A 254 -11.58 -10.53 -5.36
C LEU A 254 -12.06 -9.57 -4.27
N ALA A 255 -13.20 -8.91 -4.48
CA ALA A 255 -13.77 -7.99 -3.51
C ALA A 255 -14.16 -8.68 -2.19
N LYS A 256 -14.78 -9.85 -2.26
CA LYS A 256 -15.13 -10.66 -1.08
C LYS A 256 -13.86 -11.06 -0.31
N ILE A 257 -12.84 -11.54 -1.02
CA ILE A 257 -11.57 -11.95 -0.42
C ILE A 257 -10.86 -10.75 0.25
N SER A 258 -10.76 -9.61 -0.44
CA SER A 258 -10.04 -8.43 0.10
C SER A 258 -10.72 -7.79 1.31
N THR A 259 -12.02 -8.03 1.49
CA THR A 259 -12.81 -7.58 2.66
C THR A 259 -12.98 -8.65 3.72
N GLY A 260 -12.50 -9.86 3.47
CA GLY A 260 -12.56 -10.98 4.38
C GLY A 260 -11.53 -10.91 5.50
N SER A 261 -11.42 -12.02 6.22
CA SER A 261 -10.49 -12.21 7.33
C SER A 261 -9.32 -13.12 6.91
N ASP A 262 -8.40 -13.36 7.84
CA ASP A 262 -7.31 -14.33 7.64
C ASP A 262 -7.81 -15.77 7.37
N ARG A 263 -9.07 -16.09 7.70
CA ARG A 263 -9.73 -17.35 7.32
C ARG A 263 -9.88 -17.52 5.80
N ASP A 264 -9.90 -16.40 5.06
CA ASP A 264 -10.00 -16.38 3.60
C ASP A 264 -8.64 -16.46 2.90
N PHE A 265 -7.55 -16.59 3.66
CA PHE A 265 -6.17 -16.57 3.15
C PHE A 265 -5.94 -17.63 2.07
N LEU A 266 -6.36 -18.87 2.30
CA LEU A 266 -6.19 -19.94 1.31
C LEU A 266 -6.98 -19.66 0.02
N MET A 267 -8.18 -19.09 0.14
CA MET A 267 -8.97 -18.67 -1.04
C MET A 267 -8.27 -17.52 -1.78
N MET A 268 -7.63 -16.60 -1.06
CA MET A 268 -6.85 -15.52 -1.64
C MET A 268 -5.67 -16.06 -2.45
N ARG A 269 -4.89 -16.99 -1.88
CA ARG A 269 -3.75 -17.60 -2.56
C ARG A 269 -4.19 -18.43 -3.77
N ALA A 270 -5.24 -19.24 -3.64
CA ALA A 270 -5.80 -20.01 -4.75
C ALA A 270 -6.32 -19.10 -5.87
N ALA A 271 -7.01 -18.01 -5.53
CA ALA A 271 -7.48 -17.05 -6.53
C ALA A 271 -6.31 -16.38 -7.28
N TYR A 272 -5.23 -16.03 -6.58
CA TYR A 272 -4.03 -15.47 -7.22
C TYR A 272 -3.38 -16.48 -8.18
N ILE A 273 -3.15 -17.70 -7.74
CA ILE A 273 -2.53 -18.76 -8.57
C ILE A 273 -3.38 -19.00 -9.85
N THR A 274 -4.71 -19.05 -9.70
CA THR A 274 -5.61 -19.31 -10.83
C THR A 274 -5.71 -18.14 -11.81
N HIS A 275 -5.66 -16.89 -11.32
CA HIS A 275 -5.99 -15.70 -12.11
C HIS A 275 -4.82 -14.72 -12.28
N SER A 276 -3.59 -15.10 -11.92
CA SER A 276 -2.43 -14.19 -12.02
C SER A 276 -2.25 -13.62 -13.43
N GLN A 277 -2.48 -14.42 -14.47
CA GLN A 277 -2.37 -13.99 -15.88
C GLN A 277 -3.48 -13.00 -16.31
N ASP A 278 -4.63 -13.02 -15.64
CA ASP A 278 -5.72 -12.04 -15.87
C ASP A 278 -5.43 -10.70 -15.20
N LEU A 279 -4.53 -10.67 -14.21
CA LEU A 279 -4.23 -9.52 -13.37
C LEU A 279 -2.89 -8.88 -13.67
N LEU A 280 -1.89 -9.66 -14.07
CA LEU A 280 -0.50 -9.25 -14.28
C LEU A 280 0.00 -9.60 -15.69
N PRO A 281 0.92 -8.82 -16.26
CA PRO A 281 1.63 -9.21 -17.46
C PRO A 281 2.62 -10.36 -17.15
N ARG A 282 2.94 -11.16 -18.18
CA ARG A 282 3.77 -12.36 -18.02
C ARG A 282 5.14 -12.11 -17.38
N TYR A 283 5.72 -10.94 -17.56
CA TYR A 283 7.04 -10.60 -16.97
C TYR A 283 6.99 -10.31 -15.47
N PHE A 284 5.81 -10.31 -14.85
CA PHE A 284 5.62 -10.21 -13.40
C PHE A 284 5.41 -11.59 -12.73
N ILE A 285 5.13 -12.61 -13.55
CA ILE A 285 4.83 -13.99 -13.12
C ILE A 285 6.10 -14.85 -13.40
#